data_5de2280ea4365d93023035d9269696b7
#
_entry.id   5de2280ea4365d93023035d9269696b7
#
_cell.length_a   1.000
_cell.length_b   1.000
_cell.length_c   1.000
_cell.angle_alpha   90.00
_cell.angle_beta   90.00
_cell.angle_gamma   90.00
#
_symmetry.space_group_name_H-M   'P 1'
#
loop_
_entity.id
_entity.type
_entity.pdbx_description
1 polymer ?
#
loop_
_entity_poly.entity_id
_entity_poly.type
_entity_poly.pdbx_seq_one_letter_code
_entity_poly.pdbx_strand_id
1 'polypeptide(L)'
;MKNKYLILILTCIFYLGANSQNNVTFQVDMSTVDPLSFTTPEVNGTFNGWCGNCAAMSDLDGDNVWDVTIDLANGTYEFKYSADNWTIQESLFSGDSCTNGNTQYTNRMLTVSGDTTLPVVCWSSCSGCNSGPSSYNVTFEVDMRGVTDPYNTPEVNGDFNSWCGNCWQMSDADGDSIWQFSASFVPGDTLEWKYSADNWSIQEELDSSLSCITINYDPGAPNGWGFVNRLA
;
A
#
# COMPACT_ATOMS: atom_id res chain seq x y z
N MET A 1 -27.52 -0.61 87.07
CA MET A 1 -26.73 -1.23 86.03
C MET A 1 -27.00 -0.49 84.77
N LYS A 2 -26.00 0.28 84.22
CA LYS A 2 -26.15 1.09 83.00
C LYS A 2 -25.50 0.31 81.87
N ASN A 3 -26.33 -0.22 80.96
CA ASN A 3 -25.81 -0.89 79.71
C ASN A 3 -25.23 0.16 78.78
N LYS A 4 -23.93 0.10 78.50
CA LYS A 4 -23.26 0.87 77.43
C LYS A 4 -23.30 0.02 76.15
N TYR A 5 -24.06 0.46 75.16
CA TYR A 5 -24.03 -0.09 73.83
C TYR A 5 -22.86 0.54 73.06
N LEU A 6 -21.90 -0.28 72.60
CA LEU A 6 -20.82 0.13 71.73
C LEU A 6 -21.36 0.01 70.29
N ILE A 7 -21.61 1.15 69.64
CA ILE A 7 -21.99 1.21 68.21
C ILE A 7 -20.72 1.12 67.41
N LEU A 8 -20.49 -0.02 66.75
CA LEU A 8 -19.40 -0.22 65.80
C LEU A 8 -19.86 0.38 64.46
N ILE A 9 -19.35 1.55 64.09
CA ILE A 9 -19.58 2.13 62.77
C ILE A 9 -18.62 1.45 61.80
N LEU A 10 -19.14 0.55 60.98
CA LEU A 10 -18.42 -0.12 59.89
C LEU A 10 -18.36 0.88 58.71
N THR A 11 -17.28 1.66 58.60
CA THR A 11 -17.01 2.50 57.45
C THR A 11 -16.63 1.60 56.23
N CYS A 12 -17.61 1.39 55.34
CA CYS A 12 -17.34 0.77 54.05
C CYS A 12 -16.58 1.73 53.18
N ILE A 13 -15.26 1.59 53.09
CA ILE A 13 -14.43 2.37 52.15
C ILE A 13 -14.64 1.77 50.78
N PHE A 14 -15.49 2.37 49.97
CA PHE A 14 -15.56 2.07 48.55
C PHE A 14 -14.27 2.62 47.89
N TYR A 15 -13.35 1.75 47.56
CA TYR A 15 -12.29 2.06 46.62
C TYR A 15 -12.94 2.24 45.24
N LEU A 16 -13.26 3.46 44.87
CA LEU A 16 -13.45 3.84 43.49
C LEU A 16 -12.07 3.71 42.83
N GLY A 17 -11.81 2.58 42.21
CA GLY A 17 -10.65 2.45 41.35
C GLY A 17 -10.74 3.51 40.26
N ALA A 18 -9.94 4.56 40.34
CA ALA A 18 -9.77 5.48 39.23
C ALA A 18 -9.12 4.65 38.10
N ASN A 19 -9.92 4.23 37.12
CA ASN A 19 -9.36 3.73 35.89
C ASN A 19 -8.59 4.91 35.24
N SER A 20 -7.26 4.83 35.25
CA SER A 20 -6.44 5.76 34.53
C SER A 20 -6.79 5.63 33.05
N GLN A 21 -7.29 6.70 32.46
CA GLN A 21 -7.42 6.80 31.01
C GLN A 21 -6.10 7.33 30.45
N ASN A 22 -5.73 6.82 29.30
CA ASN A 22 -4.50 7.18 28.60
C ASN A 22 -4.86 7.86 27.28
N ASN A 23 -4.13 8.91 26.95
CA ASN A 23 -4.24 9.56 25.65
C ASN A 23 -3.62 8.65 24.58
N VAL A 24 -4.45 8.12 23.70
CA VAL A 24 -4.03 7.27 22.58
C VAL A 24 -4.27 8.02 21.29
N THR A 25 -3.20 8.35 20.57
CA THR A 25 -3.30 9.01 19.27
C THR A 25 -3.20 7.96 18.16
N PHE A 26 -4.25 7.88 17.37
CA PHE A 26 -4.34 7.04 16.16
C PHE A 26 -3.92 7.87 14.96
N GLN A 27 -3.15 7.27 14.04
CA GLN A 27 -2.65 7.94 12.84
C GLN A 27 -2.77 7.05 11.62
N VAL A 28 -3.26 7.60 10.50
CA VAL A 28 -3.35 6.91 9.21
C VAL A 28 -2.97 7.84 8.06
N ASP A 29 -2.09 7.38 7.20
CA ASP A 29 -1.70 8.09 5.99
C ASP A 29 -2.64 7.68 4.85
N MET A 30 -3.38 8.66 4.33
CA MET A 30 -4.37 8.52 3.27
C MET A 30 -3.82 8.87 1.88
N SER A 31 -2.52 9.13 1.74
CA SER A 31 -1.91 9.58 0.47
C SER A 31 -2.08 8.60 -0.70
N THR A 32 -2.35 7.31 -0.39
CA THR A 32 -2.58 6.27 -1.40
C THR A 32 -4.07 6.08 -1.76
N VAL A 33 -4.97 6.81 -1.11
CA VAL A 33 -6.41 6.75 -1.35
C VAL A 33 -6.82 7.91 -2.24
N ASP A 34 -7.68 7.66 -3.22
CA ASP A 34 -8.21 8.73 -4.07
C ASP A 34 -8.89 9.80 -3.21
N PRO A 35 -8.41 11.06 -3.19
CA PRO A 35 -8.95 12.12 -2.35
C PRO A 35 -10.40 12.49 -2.67
N LEU A 36 -10.92 12.07 -3.82
CA LEU A 36 -12.34 12.26 -4.18
C LEU A 36 -13.23 11.14 -3.64
N SER A 37 -12.66 10.04 -3.13
CA SER A 37 -13.42 8.89 -2.64
C SER A 37 -13.84 8.99 -1.17
N PHE A 38 -13.32 9.96 -0.43
CA PHE A 38 -13.63 10.16 0.99
C PHE A 38 -13.61 11.66 1.37
N THR A 39 -14.23 11.96 2.51
CA THR A 39 -14.22 13.31 3.08
C THR A 39 -13.55 13.32 4.45
N THR A 40 -13.89 12.38 5.32
CA THR A 40 -13.40 12.34 6.69
C THR A 40 -13.07 10.91 7.11
N PRO A 41 -11.80 10.60 7.30
CA PRO A 41 -11.38 9.35 7.93
C PRO A 41 -11.81 9.27 9.39
N GLU A 42 -11.98 8.05 9.88
CA GLU A 42 -12.44 7.75 11.23
C GLU A 42 -11.70 6.54 11.79
N VAL A 43 -11.55 6.46 13.09
CA VAL A 43 -11.13 5.23 13.76
C VAL A 43 -12.29 4.60 14.51
N ASN A 44 -12.55 3.33 14.23
CA ASN A 44 -13.61 2.55 14.82
C ASN A 44 -13.06 1.32 15.53
N GLY A 45 -13.60 0.99 16.68
CA GLY A 45 -13.10 -0.14 17.43
C GLY A 45 -14.01 -0.56 18.57
N THR A 46 -13.56 -1.55 19.35
CA THR A 46 -14.26 -2.04 20.54
C THR A 46 -14.44 -0.95 21.59
N PHE A 47 -13.61 0.10 21.56
CA PHE A 47 -13.67 1.24 22.49
C PHE A 47 -14.84 2.19 22.21
N ASN A 48 -15.34 2.27 20.97
CA ASN A 48 -16.48 3.13 20.61
C ASN A 48 -17.67 2.34 20.03
N GLY A 49 -17.67 1.02 20.21
CA GLY A 49 -18.76 0.14 19.74
C GLY A 49 -18.91 0.11 18.22
N TRP A 50 -17.86 0.40 17.47
CA TRP A 50 -17.85 0.41 15.99
C TRP A 50 -18.85 1.41 15.39
N CYS A 51 -19.00 2.57 16.00
CA CYS A 51 -20.12 3.50 15.75
C CYS A 51 -20.04 4.26 14.40
N GLY A 52 -19.00 4.06 13.60
CA GLY A 52 -18.78 4.80 12.36
C GLY A 52 -18.13 6.17 12.65
N ASN A 53 -18.91 7.22 12.68
CA ASN A 53 -18.41 8.61 12.73
C ASN A 53 -18.18 9.19 14.13
N CYS A 54 -18.06 8.37 15.19
CA CYS A 54 -17.87 8.88 16.57
C CYS A 54 -16.43 9.37 16.84
N ALA A 55 -15.46 8.93 16.08
CA ALA A 55 -14.06 9.30 16.23
C ALA A 55 -13.48 9.74 14.88
N ALA A 56 -14.00 10.90 14.43
CA ALA A 56 -13.52 11.54 13.21
C ALA A 56 -12.08 12.05 13.39
N MET A 57 -11.27 11.85 12.39
CA MET A 57 -9.87 12.26 12.33
C MET A 57 -9.73 13.62 11.63
N SER A 58 -8.58 14.27 11.79
CA SER A 58 -8.27 15.54 11.13
C SER A 58 -6.86 15.52 10.55
N ASP A 59 -6.67 16.24 9.44
CA ASP A 59 -5.39 16.55 8.82
C ASP A 59 -5.26 18.06 8.78
N LEU A 60 -4.69 18.64 9.86
CA LEU A 60 -4.65 20.11 10.03
C LEU A 60 -3.47 20.75 9.31
N ASP A 61 -2.41 20.01 9.04
CA ASP A 61 -1.19 20.49 8.39
C ASP A 61 -1.14 20.14 6.90
N GLY A 62 -2.07 19.28 6.44
CA GLY A 62 -2.24 18.97 5.02
C GLY A 62 -1.20 18.00 4.47
N ASP A 63 -0.61 17.15 5.34
CA ASP A 63 0.42 16.19 4.94
C ASP A 63 -0.15 14.81 4.54
N ASN A 64 -1.49 14.68 4.52
CA ASN A 64 -2.27 13.47 4.31
C ASN A 64 -2.20 12.44 5.45
N VAL A 65 -1.56 12.77 6.57
CA VAL A 65 -1.62 11.96 7.79
C VAL A 65 -2.75 12.47 8.67
N TRP A 66 -3.80 11.69 8.74
CA TRP A 66 -4.96 11.99 9.56
C TRP A 66 -4.77 11.43 10.96
N ASP A 67 -5.12 12.21 11.98
CA ASP A 67 -4.98 11.81 13.37
C ASP A 67 -6.21 12.11 14.23
N VAL A 68 -6.34 11.36 15.34
CA VAL A 68 -7.28 11.62 16.43
C VAL A 68 -6.73 11.04 17.73
N THR A 69 -6.90 11.78 18.83
CA THR A 69 -6.55 11.31 20.18
C THR A 69 -7.81 10.90 20.93
N ILE A 70 -7.80 9.71 21.53
CA ILE A 70 -8.91 9.12 22.28
C ILE A 70 -8.42 8.70 23.65
N ASP A 71 -9.20 8.98 24.68
CA ASP A 71 -8.93 8.54 26.04
C ASP A 71 -9.37 7.08 26.22
N LEU A 72 -8.41 6.18 26.44
CA LEU A 72 -8.65 4.75 26.62
C LEU A 72 -8.10 4.24 27.95
N ALA A 73 -8.83 3.35 28.60
CA ALA A 73 -8.33 2.62 29.77
C ALA A 73 -7.24 1.61 29.34
N ASN A 74 -6.44 1.14 30.31
CA ASN A 74 -5.55 0.01 30.05
C ASN A 74 -6.35 -1.21 29.57
N GLY A 75 -5.90 -1.85 28.49
CA GLY A 75 -6.60 -2.99 27.91
C GLY A 75 -6.15 -3.30 26.50
N THR A 76 -6.76 -4.34 25.92
CA THR A 76 -6.55 -4.74 24.53
C THR A 76 -7.80 -4.41 23.74
N TYR A 77 -7.61 -3.77 22.60
CA TYR A 77 -8.67 -3.28 21.74
C TYR A 77 -8.48 -3.78 20.31
N GLU A 78 -9.58 -4.06 19.66
CA GLU A 78 -9.62 -4.21 18.20
C GLU A 78 -10.10 -2.91 17.58
N PHE A 79 -9.50 -2.52 16.45
CA PHE A 79 -9.90 -1.32 15.73
C PHE A 79 -9.68 -1.43 14.22
N LYS A 80 -10.27 -0.52 13.48
CA LYS A 80 -10.15 -0.40 12.02
C LYS A 80 -10.31 1.07 11.62
N TYR A 81 -9.60 1.46 10.58
CA TYR A 81 -9.84 2.75 9.92
C TYR A 81 -10.95 2.62 8.88
N SER A 82 -11.82 3.61 8.85
CA SER A 82 -12.87 3.79 7.85
C SER A 82 -12.98 5.26 7.46
N ALA A 83 -13.86 5.60 6.54
CA ALA A 83 -14.21 6.99 6.28
C ALA A 83 -15.70 7.13 5.95
N ASP A 84 -16.24 8.32 6.24
CA ASP A 84 -17.59 8.72 5.91
C ASP A 84 -18.64 7.72 6.39
N ASN A 85 -18.56 7.37 7.69
CA ASN A 85 -19.47 6.44 8.35
C ASN A 85 -19.53 5.08 7.65
N TRP A 86 -18.35 4.45 7.48
CA TRP A 86 -18.16 3.14 6.82
C TRP A 86 -18.42 3.12 5.31
N THR A 87 -18.50 4.27 4.64
CA THR A 87 -18.63 4.32 3.18
C THR A 87 -17.44 3.64 2.50
N ILE A 88 -16.23 3.87 3.04
CA ILE A 88 -15.04 3.08 2.73
C ILE A 88 -14.42 2.57 4.03
N GLN A 89 -13.74 1.44 3.95
CA GLN A 89 -12.99 0.85 5.06
C GLN A 89 -11.70 0.22 4.56
N GLU A 90 -10.68 0.20 5.43
CA GLU A 90 -9.43 -0.48 5.10
C GLU A 90 -9.62 -1.99 4.92
N SER A 91 -8.81 -2.59 4.07
CA SER A 91 -8.76 -4.03 3.83
C SER A 91 -7.40 -4.58 4.26
N LEU A 92 -7.39 -5.44 5.27
CA LEU A 92 -6.19 -6.06 5.83
C LEU A 92 -6.26 -7.58 5.65
N PHE A 93 -5.10 -8.22 5.50
CA PHE A 93 -5.02 -9.68 5.54
C PHE A 93 -4.92 -10.17 6.98
N SER A 94 -5.64 -11.24 7.30
CA SER A 94 -5.65 -11.80 8.67
C SER A 94 -4.29 -12.32 9.16
N GLY A 95 -3.35 -12.58 8.24
CA GLY A 95 -1.98 -12.98 8.55
C GLY A 95 -1.00 -11.82 8.78
N ASP A 96 -1.44 -10.58 8.61
CA ASP A 96 -0.59 -9.42 8.82
C ASP A 96 -0.28 -9.19 10.30
N SER A 97 0.90 -8.68 10.61
CA SER A 97 1.42 -8.58 11.99
C SER A 97 0.62 -7.66 12.91
N CYS A 98 -0.16 -6.73 12.36
CA CYS A 98 -0.97 -5.78 13.12
C CYS A 98 -2.41 -6.25 13.35
N THR A 99 -2.79 -7.45 12.88
CA THR A 99 -4.16 -7.91 12.87
C THR A 99 -4.49 -8.91 13.99
N ASN A 100 -5.79 -9.10 14.23
CA ASN A 100 -6.32 -10.06 15.18
C ASN A 100 -6.29 -11.53 14.71
N GLY A 101 -5.79 -11.81 13.50
CA GLY A 101 -5.74 -13.15 12.90
C GLY A 101 -7.09 -13.72 12.45
N ASN A 102 -8.18 -12.96 12.59
CA ASN A 102 -9.53 -13.43 12.24
C ASN A 102 -9.79 -13.21 10.74
N THR A 103 -10.13 -14.27 10.01
CA THR A 103 -10.37 -14.20 8.56
C THR A 103 -11.75 -13.63 8.20
N GLN A 104 -12.70 -13.64 9.12
CA GLN A 104 -14.05 -13.12 8.88
C GLN A 104 -14.14 -11.62 9.22
N TYR A 105 -13.49 -11.23 10.32
CA TYR A 105 -13.42 -9.84 10.80
C TYR A 105 -11.97 -9.49 11.10
N THR A 106 -11.22 -9.16 10.05
CA THR A 106 -9.82 -8.75 10.19
C THR A 106 -9.76 -7.31 10.69
N ASN A 107 -9.34 -7.14 11.94
CA ASN A 107 -9.17 -5.84 12.59
C ASN A 107 -7.73 -5.67 13.07
N ARG A 108 -7.31 -4.44 13.31
CA ARG A 108 -6.04 -4.14 13.98
C ARG A 108 -6.14 -4.46 15.46
N MET A 109 -5.01 -4.77 16.07
CA MET A 109 -4.89 -5.02 17.52
C MET A 109 -4.06 -3.92 18.18
N LEU A 110 -4.51 -3.47 19.35
CA LEU A 110 -3.81 -2.50 20.17
C LEU A 110 -3.86 -2.92 21.64
N THR A 111 -2.72 -2.86 22.34
CA THR A 111 -2.64 -2.99 23.80
C THR A 111 -2.24 -1.65 24.40
N VAL A 112 -3.12 -1.08 25.21
CA VAL A 112 -2.93 0.20 25.91
C VAL A 112 -2.45 -0.07 27.33
N SER A 113 -1.33 0.52 27.71
CA SER A 113 -0.76 0.45 29.07
C SER A 113 -0.28 1.82 29.58
N GLY A 114 -0.45 2.87 28.81
CA GLY A 114 -0.05 4.26 29.09
C GLY A 114 -0.38 5.15 27.89
N ASP A 115 -0.11 6.44 28.02
CA ASP A 115 -0.21 7.39 26.91
C ASP A 115 0.65 6.91 25.74
N THR A 116 0.11 6.97 24.53
CA THR A 116 0.84 6.52 23.34
C THR A 116 0.36 7.20 22.08
N THR A 117 1.30 7.49 21.18
CA THR A 117 1.01 7.82 19.79
C THR A 117 1.38 6.62 18.95
N LEU A 118 0.41 6.05 18.24
CA LEU A 118 0.67 4.93 17.35
C LEU A 118 1.53 5.39 16.15
N PRO A 119 2.36 4.51 15.61
CA PRO A 119 3.10 4.86 14.39
C PRO A 119 2.12 5.15 13.25
N VAL A 120 2.49 6.09 12.37
CA VAL A 120 1.76 6.33 11.13
C VAL A 120 1.77 5.06 10.29
N VAL A 121 0.59 4.61 9.88
CA VAL A 121 0.42 3.45 8.99
C VAL A 121 -0.29 3.89 7.73
N CYS A 122 0.06 3.27 6.62
CA CYS A 122 -0.66 3.47 5.37
C CYS A 122 -2.04 2.84 5.42
N TRP A 123 -3.01 3.43 4.72
CA TRP A 123 -4.33 2.83 4.52
C TRP A 123 -4.21 1.39 4.02
N SER A 124 -4.91 0.46 4.66
CA SER A 124 -4.87 -0.98 4.35
C SER A 124 -3.49 -1.65 4.51
N SER A 125 -2.58 -1.09 5.34
CA SER A 125 -1.25 -1.65 5.58
C SER A 125 -0.88 -1.64 7.07
N CYS A 126 -0.11 -2.60 7.53
CA CYS A 126 0.49 -2.61 8.87
C CYS A 126 1.76 -1.72 8.97
N SER A 127 2.25 -1.22 7.87
CA SER A 127 3.45 -0.39 7.79
C SER A 127 3.11 1.03 7.40
N GLY A 128 4.01 1.97 7.65
CA GLY A 128 3.92 3.32 7.09
C GLY A 128 3.81 3.26 5.57
N CYS A 129 3.16 4.27 4.97
CA CYS A 129 3.28 4.46 3.55
C CYS A 129 4.76 4.59 3.28
N ASN A 130 5.33 3.60 2.59
CA ASN A 130 6.63 3.81 2.05
C ASN A 130 6.49 5.04 1.16
N SER A 131 6.98 6.17 1.66
CA SER A 131 7.40 7.26 0.82
C SER A 131 8.67 6.79 0.09
N GLY A 132 8.56 5.64 -0.58
CA GLY A 132 9.42 5.31 -1.67
C GLY A 132 9.29 6.46 -2.67
N PRO A 133 10.28 6.72 -3.51
CA PRO A 133 10.16 7.74 -4.52
C PRO A 133 8.82 7.56 -5.24
N SER A 134 8.11 8.66 -5.51
CA SER A 134 6.86 8.66 -6.27
C SER A 134 7.00 8.02 -7.66
N SER A 135 8.24 7.78 -8.07
CA SER A 135 8.60 7.06 -9.28
C SER A 135 9.97 6.40 -9.13
N TYR A 136 10.20 5.32 -9.84
CA TYR A 136 11.50 4.67 -10.02
C TYR A 136 11.98 4.90 -11.45
N ASN A 137 13.28 5.21 -11.60
CA ASN A 137 13.91 5.17 -12.90
C ASN A 137 14.28 3.71 -13.24
N VAL A 138 13.69 3.21 -14.31
CA VAL A 138 14.03 1.91 -14.89
C VAL A 138 14.90 2.16 -16.11
N THR A 139 16.06 1.52 -16.16
CA THR A 139 16.93 1.53 -17.34
C THR A 139 16.76 0.21 -18.08
N PHE A 140 16.30 0.29 -19.30
CA PHE A 140 16.25 -0.81 -20.24
C PHE A 140 17.61 -0.92 -20.92
N GLU A 141 18.15 -2.13 -20.99
CA GLU A 141 19.44 -2.40 -21.61
C GLU A 141 19.31 -3.58 -22.56
N VAL A 142 19.89 -3.45 -23.76
CA VAL A 142 19.96 -4.53 -24.73
C VAL A 142 21.36 -4.65 -25.34
N ASP A 143 21.91 -5.84 -25.31
CA ASP A 143 23.19 -6.17 -25.95
C ASP A 143 22.97 -6.52 -27.43
N MET A 144 23.41 -5.63 -28.31
CA MET A 144 23.24 -5.76 -29.74
C MET A 144 24.43 -6.44 -30.46
N ARG A 145 25.46 -6.89 -29.72
CA ARG A 145 26.66 -7.53 -30.31
C ARG A 145 26.37 -8.81 -31.08
N GLY A 146 25.28 -9.48 -30.74
CA GLY A 146 24.86 -10.71 -31.43
C GLY A 146 23.94 -10.51 -32.63
N VAL A 147 23.49 -9.27 -32.89
CA VAL A 147 22.57 -8.97 -33.98
C VAL A 147 23.35 -8.84 -35.28
N THR A 148 23.00 -9.65 -36.27
CA THR A 148 23.69 -9.71 -37.59
C THR A 148 22.96 -8.91 -38.67
N ASP A 149 21.67 -8.68 -38.49
CA ASP A 149 20.89 -7.88 -39.42
C ASP A 149 21.25 -6.40 -39.27
N PRO A 150 21.34 -5.64 -40.38
CA PRO A 150 21.67 -4.22 -40.30
C PRO A 150 20.55 -3.43 -39.61
N TYR A 151 20.89 -2.64 -38.61
CA TYR A 151 19.99 -1.75 -37.90
C TYR A 151 20.63 -0.36 -37.73
N ASN A 152 19.79 0.66 -37.46
CA ASN A 152 20.26 1.99 -37.13
C ASN A 152 20.05 2.29 -35.65
N THR A 153 18.82 2.11 -35.14
CA THR A 153 18.47 2.51 -33.78
C THR A 153 17.60 1.46 -33.10
N PRO A 154 18.10 0.78 -32.06
CA PRO A 154 17.27 -0.02 -31.18
C PRO A 154 16.25 0.81 -30.41
N GLU A 155 15.14 0.18 -30.04
CA GLU A 155 14.01 0.78 -29.38
C GLU A 155 13.47 -0.16 -28.30
N VAL A 156 12.90 0.41 -27.23
CA VAL A 156 12.11 -0.35 -26.28
C VAL A 156 10.64 0.00 -26.45
N ASN A 157 9.82 -1.02 -26.60
CA ASN A 157 8.39 -0.91 -26.81
C ASN A 157 7.63 -1.73 -25.77
N GLY A 158 6.54 -1.19 -25.25
CA GLY A 158 5.75 -1.83 -24.22
C GLY A 158 4.37 -1.21 -24.08
N ASP A 159 3.61 -1.75 -23.12
CA ASP A 159 2.31 -1.21 -22.72
C ASP A 159 2.40 0.27 -22.32
N PHE A 160 3.48 0.67 -21.70
CA PHE A 160 3.78 2.03 -21.22
C PHE A 160 3.93 3.07 -22.36
N ASN A 161 4.21 2.68 -23.57
CA ASN A 161 4.28 3.57 -24.73
C ASN A 161 3.36 3.13 -25.89
N SER A 162 2.37 2.29 -25.57
CA SER A 162 1.38 1.77 -26.54
C SER A 162 2.02 1.08 -27.75
N TRP A 163 3.16 0.44 -27.56
CA TRP A 163 3.88 -0.31 -28.61
C TRP A 163 4.18 0.50 -29.85
N CYS A 164 4.52 1.78 -29.65
CA CYS A 164 4.56 2.79 -30.73
C CYS A 164 5.69 2.62 -31.76
N GLY A 165 6.60 1.67 -31.59
CA GLY A 165 7.76 1.49 -32.46
C GLY A 165 8.90 2.44 -32.07
N ASN A 166 9.03 3.56 -32.77
CA ASN A 166 10.18 4.47 -32.67
C ASN A 166 10.05 5.59 -31.63
N CYS A 167 9.12 5.51 -30.65
CA CYS A 167 8.94 6.56 -29.66
C CYS A 167 10.06 6.59 -28.61
N TRP A 168 10.56 5.42 -28.21
CA TRP A 168 11.60 5.29 -27.20
C TRP A 168 12.86 4.67 -27.79
N GLN A 169 13.60 5.54 -28.47
CA GLN A 169 14.87 5.18 -29.08
C GLN A 169 15.96 5.08 -28.02
N MET A 170 16.75 4.02 -28.10
CA MET A 170 17.86 3.75 -27.19
C MET A 170 19.14 4.43 -27.66
N SER A 171 20.12 4.55 -26.79
CA SER A 171 21.40 5.18 -27.05
C SER A 171 22.55 4.26 -26.61
N ASP A 172 23.59 4.20 -27.42
CA ASP A 172 24.89 3.59 -27.11
C ASP A 172 25.93 4.72 -27.09
N ALA A 173 26.02 5.43 -25.96
CA ALA A 173 26.83 6.64 -25.87
C ALA A 173 28.34 6.37 -25.73
N ASP A 174 28.70 5.20 -25.18
CA ASP A 174 30.11 4.80 -24.98
C ASP A 174 30.62 3.83 -26.05
N GLY A 175 29.75 3.36 -26.94
CA GLY A 175 30.12 2.57 -28.12
C GLY A 175 30.46 1.12 -27.81
N ASP A 176 29.92 0.57 -26.69
CA ASP A 176 30.18 -0.80 -26.29
C ASP A 176 29.18 -1.82 -26.86
N SER A 177 28.22 -1.33 -27.66
CA SER A 177 27.11 -2.04 -28.27
C SER A 177 26.04 -2.51 -27.26
N ILE A 178 26.04 -1.99 -26.04
CA ILE A 178 24.94 -2.11 -25.08
C ILE A 178 24.13 -0.83 -25.14
N TRP A 179 22.94 -0.93 -25.70
CA TRP A 179 22.05 0.21 -25.88
C TRP A 179 21.16 0.39 -24.66
N GLN A 180 20.92 1.63 -24.28
CA GLN A 180 20.20 1.98 -23.04
C GLN A 180 19.09 3.00 -23.29
N PHE A 181 18.00 2.88 -22.52
CA PHE A 181 16.95 3.90 -22.41
C PHE A 181 16.43 3.92 -20.97
N SER A 182 16.24 5.10 -20.38
CA SER A 182 15.72 5.24 -19.03
C SER A 182 14.40 5.98 -19.02
N ALA A 183 13.43 5.46 -18.26
CA ALA A 183 12.13 6.08 -18.03
C ALA A 183 11.71 5.91 -16.57
N SER A 184 10.82 6.81 -16.12
CA SER A 184 10.27 6.78 -14.77
C SER A 184 8.92 6.07 -14.74
N PHE A 185 8.74 5.15 -13.78
CA PHE A 185 7.52 4.38 -13.55
C PHE A 185 7.06 4.51 -12.10
N VAL A 186 5.76 4.39 -11.85
CA VAL A 186 5.23 4.40 -10.48
C VAL A 186 5.41 3.04 -9.81
N PRO A 187 5.57 3.01 -8.47
CA PRO A 187 5.68 1.76 -7.73
C PRO A 187 4.45 0.86 -7.94
N GLY A 188 4.69 -0.42 -8.20
CA GLY A 188 3.62 -1.41 -8.37
C GLY A 188 3.13 -1.59 -9.80
N ASP A 189 3.62 -0.82 -10.76
CA ASP A 189 3.37 -1.10 -12.17
C ASP A 189 4.01 -2.43 -12.57
N THR A 190 3.28 -3.21 -13.34
CA THR A 190 3.80 -4.38 -14.04
C THR A 190 4.10 -3.97 -15.46
N LEU A 191 5.35 -4.15 -15.88
CA LEU A 191 5.79 -3.70 -17.20
C LEU A 191 5.84 -4.90 -18.16
N GLU A 192 5.22 -4.73 -19.31
CA GLU A 192 5.31 -5.66 -20.41
C GLU A 192 6.00 -4.98 -21.60
N TRP A 193 7.11 -5.55 -22.09
CA TRP A 193 7.91 -4.91 -23.14
C TRP A 193 8.61 -5.88 -24.08
N LYS A 194 9.13 -5.34 -25.17
CA LYS A 194 9.97 -6.01 -26.16
C LYS A 194 10.96 -5.03 -26.76
N TYR A 195 12.11 -5.53 -27.15
CA TYR A 195 13.07 -4.75 -27.93
C TYR A 195 12.82 -4.93 -29.44
N SER A 196 12.97 -3.83 -30.16
CA SER A 196 12.94 -3.77 -31.62
C SER A 196 14.00 -2.85 -32.15
N ALA A 197 14.11 -2.69 -33.45
CA ALA A 197 14.89 -1.65 -34.09
C ALA A 197 14.20 -1.15 -35.34
N ASP A 198 14.46 0.13 -35.67
CA ASP A 198 14.01 0.80 -36.89
C ASP A 198 12.50 0.64 -37.12
N ASN A 199 11.71 0.98 -36.10
CA ASN A 199 10.26 0.95 -36.12
C ASN A 199 9.70 -0.45 -36.48
N TRP A 200 10.10 -1.46 -35.67
CA TRP A 200 9.70 -2.84 -35.82
C TRP A 200 10.24 -3.57 -37.06
N SER A 201 11.21 -2.97 -37.78
CA SER A 201 11.84 -3.66 -38.91
C SER A 201 12.63 -4.89 -38.47
N ILE A 202 13.16 -4.85 -37.26
CA ILE A 202 13.78 -5.97 -36.55
C ILE A 202 13.13 -6.03 -35.16
N GLN A 203 12.84 -7.21 -34.66
CA GLN A 203 12.34 -7.43 -33.30
C GLN A 203 13.02 -8.63 -32.67
N GLU A 204 13.13 -8.61 -31.35
CA GLU A 204 13.65 -9.78 -30.63
C GLU A 204 12.66 -10.97 -30.73
N GLU A 205 13.21 -12.16 -30.83
CA GLU A 205 12.46 -13.39 -30.72
C GLU A 205 12.71 -14.02 -29.36
N LEU A 206 11.68 -14.13 -28.54
CA LEU A 206 11.77 -14.66 -27.18
C LEU A 206 11.30 -16.12 -27.17
N ASP A 207 12.09 -16.97 -26.50
CA ASP A 207 11.70 -18.34 -26.24
C ASP A 207 10.60 -18.40 -25.17
N SER A 208 9.46 -19.00 -25.51
CA SER A 208 8.30 -19.12 -24.63
C SER A 208 8.54 -19.95 -23.35
N SER A 209 9.69 -20.60 -23.24
CA SER A 209 10.11 -21.36 -22.05
C SER A 209 10.82 -20.51 -20.98
N LEU A 210 11.15 -19.26 -21.27
CA LEU A 210 11.84 -18.35 -20.34
C LEU A 210 10.93 -17.92 -19.19
N SER A 211 11.50 -17.73 -17.99
CA SER A 211 10.74 -17.32 -16.80
C SER A 211 10.42 -15.81 -16.74
N CYS A 212 11.04 -15.01 -17.60
CA CYS A 212 10.88 -13.53 -17.61
C CYS A 212 9.93 -13.05 -18.71
N ILE A 213 9.04 -13.90 -19.19
CA ILE A 213 8.14 -13.58 -20.30
C ILE A 213 6.67 -13.78 -19.92
N THR A 214 5.80 -13.07 -20.64
CA THR A 214 4.36 -13.35 -20.69
C THR A 214 3.96 -13.74 -22.11
N ILE A 215 2.89 -14.51 -22.22
CA ILE A 215 2.30 -14.92 -23.51
C ILE A 215 0.90 -14.34 -23.58
N ASN A 216 0.72 -13.33 -24.42
CA ASN A 216 -0.58 -12.74 -24.68
C ASN A 216 -1.24 -13.46 -25.85
N TYR A 217 -2.37 -14.09 -25.58
CA TYR A 217 -3.15 -14.81 -26.56
C TYR A 217 -3.96 -13.81 -27.40
N ASP A 218 -3.70 -13.74 -28.70
CA ASP A 218 -4.56 -13.00 -29.63
C ASP A 218 -5.56 -13.97 -30.30
N PRO A 219 -6.85 -13.97 -29.88
CA PRO A 219 -7.88 -14.83 -30.47
C PRO A 219 -8.20 -14.48 -31.93
N GLY A 220 -7.72 -13.33 -32.41
CA GLY A 220 -7.88 -12.88 -33.81
C GLY A 220 -6.74 -13.28 -34.74
N ALA A 221 -5.63 -13.81 -34.20
CA ALA A 221 -4.50 -14.23 -35.00
C ALA A 221 -4.83 -15.51 -35.83
N PRO A 222 -4.42 -15.60 -37.10
CA PRO A 222 -4.79 -16.69 -38.01
C PRO A 222 -4.45 -18.12 -37.54
N ASN A 223 -3.56 -18.26 -36.53
CA ASN A 223 -3.11 -19.55 -35.99
C ASN A 223 -3.23 -19.63 -34.46
N GLY A 224 -3.95 -18.74 -33.79
CA GLY A 224 -4.03 -18.69 -32.33
C GLY A 224 -2.68 -18.38 -31.66
N TRP A 225 -1.78 -17.70 -32.35
CA TRP A 225 -0.46 -17.33 -31.85
C TRP A 225 -0.59 -16.13 -30.92
N GLY A 226 0.04 -16.23 -29.76
CA GLY A 226 0.18 -15.12 -28.84
C GLY A 226 1.48 -14.36 -29.09
N PHE A 227 1.51 -13.12 -28.64
CA PHE A 227 2.75 -12.35 -28.56
C PHE A 227 3.52 -12.78 -27.31
N VAL A 228 4.82 -13.03 -27.45
CA VAL A 228 5.72 -13.32 -26.33
C VAL A 228 6.48 -12.04 -26.02
N ASN A 229 6.26 -11.50 -24.83
CA ASN A 229 6.87 -10.25 -24.38
C ASN A 229 7.59 -10.47 -23.04
N ARG A 230 8.50 -9.57 -22.67
CA ARG A 230 9.14 -9.57 -21.35
C ARG A 230 8.16 -9.06 -20.29
N LEU A 231 8.33 -9.52 -19.06
CA LEU A 231 7.52 -9.13 -17.91
C LEU A 231 8.42 -8.82 -16.72
N ALA A 232 8.14 -7.68 -16.02
CA ALA A 232 8.76 -7.30 -14.75
C ALA A 232 7.77 -6.67 -13.79
#